data_eb56275387f0b4ba1fbb91671f40e026
#
_entry.id   eb56275387f0b4ba1fbb91671f40e026
#
_cell.length_a   1.000
_cell.length_b   1.000
_cell.length_c   1.000
_cell.angle_alpha   90.00
_cell.angle_beta   90.00
_cell.angle_gamma   90.00
#
_symmetry.space_group_name_H-M   'P 1'
#
loop_
_entity.id
_entity.type
_entity.pdbx_description
1 polymer ?
#
loop_
_entity_poly.entity_id
_entity_poly.type
_entity_poly.pdbx_seq_one_letter_code
_entity_poly.pdbx_strand_id
1 'polypeptide(L)'
;MSRHNMSGMDAATKLLMANEAVAKDAINYILRNSGYVVVEGSMQQRNAEAIAKLPGLKNLYKKISNDVVWELEVTDGGPPVTILAAFENQSYPSCIMPVRGLLSTTVRMLAWRQETKDMHKARHELRTEQERFDGVLKEDRPTPVLPATIYFGQESWPGKPRLHGMQDLPEGLRNHFADCPSNLLSFRDMAPAELELLPVGAFRCVAKCIRYADEPTVLRHEWDTDPSFSLVDTMPEAALDVVSIAAGIDLRKTNKEDNTMKKKMSTFEKVFREEGRMEGREEGREEGRVEGEVKGIEKTIRNFIERKRNRHVSEEQIHEELLLDFGLDAAMARQYMEPSLAKA
;
A
#
# COMPACT_ATOMS: atom_id res chain seq x y z
N MET A 1 11.44 -3.77 -4.97
CA MET A 1 10.73 -3.66 -6.29
C MET A 1 11.38 -2.59 -7.16
N SER A 2 11.62 -2.87 -8.45
CA SER A 2 12.14 -1.87 -9.39
C SER A 2 11.08 -0.79 -9.69
N ARG A 3 11.51 0.45 -10.08
CA ARG A 3 10.56 1.54 -10.46
C ARG A 3 9.57 1.13 -11.56
N HIS A 4 9.92 0.16 -12.40
CA HIS A 4 9.05 -0.34 -13.48
C HIS A 4 7.90 -1.20 -12.93
N ASN A 5 8.15 -2.03 -11.92
CA ASN A 5 7.11 -2.83 -11.24
C ASN A 5 6.14 -1.96 -10.43
N MET A 6 6.61 -0.81 -9.92
CA MET A 6 5.75 0.13 -9.17
C MET A 6 4.64 0.75 -10.03
N SER A 7 4.96 1.19 -11.24
CA SER A 7 3.95 1.78 -12.15
C SER A 7 2.94 0.75 -12.63
N GLY A 8 3.35 -0.50 -12.81
CA GLY A 8 2.47 -1.62 -13.15
C GLY A 8 1.52 -1.97 -12.02
N MET A 9 2.01 -2.01 -10.78
CA MET A 9 1.20 -2.29 -9.60
C MET A 9 0.13 -1.22 -9.37
N ASP A 10 0.50 0.07 -9.45
CA ASP A 10 -0.44 1.18 -9.30
C ASP A 10 -1.56 1.14 -10.34
N ALA A 11 -1.23 0.81 -11.59
CA ALA A 11 -2.22 0.68 -12.65
C ALA A 11 -3.15 -0.53 -12.42
N ALA A 12 -2.58 -1.69 -12.08
CA ALA A 12 -3.34 -2.92 -11.86
C ALA A 12 -4.29 -2.79 -10.66
N THR A 13 -3.84 -2.21 -9.53
CA THR A 13 -4.67 -2.01 -8.35
C THR A 13 -5.79 -0.99 -8.58
N LYS A 14 -5.55 0.06 -9.36
CA LYS A 14 -6.60 1.00 -9.77
C LYS A 14 -7.67 0.32 -10.60
N LEU A 15 -7.27 -0.46 -11.60
CA LEU A 15 -8.21 -1.22 -12.44
C LEU A 15 -8.97 -2.27 -11.62
N LEU A 16 -8.31 -2.93 -10.67
CA LEU A 16 -8.94 -3.89 -9.77
C LEU A 16 -10.03 -3.22 -8.94
N MET A 17 -9.72 -2.09 -8.29
CA MET A 17 -10.69 -1.36 -7.45
C MET A 17 -11.72 -0.56 -8.27
N ALA A 18 -11.50 -0.36 -9.57
CA ALA A 18 -12.49 0.15 -10.51
C ALA A 18 -13.50 -0.93 -10.97
N ASN A 19 -13.27 -2.20 -10.66
CA ASN A 19 -14.25 -3.26 -10.85
C ASN A 19 -15.31 -3.20 -9.73
N GLU A 20 -16.58 -3.07 -10.12
CA GLU A 20 -17.70 -2.88 -9.19
C GLU A 20 -17.82 -4.01 -8.16
N ALA A 21 -17.74 -5.26 -8.61
CA ALA A 21 -17.86 -6.42 -7.71
C ALA A 21 -16.74 -6.45 -6.67
N VAL A 22 -15.51 -6.17 -7.08
CA VAL A 22 -14.33 -6.11 -6.19
C VAL A 22 -14.45 -4.97 -5.19
N ALA A 23 -14.83 -3.77 -5.66
CA ALA A 23 -15.03 -2.61 -4.78
C ALA A 23 -16.17 -2.84 -3.79
N LYS A 24 -17.27 -3.46 -4.22
CA LYS A 24 -18.41 -3.85 -3.36
C LYS A 24 -17.96 -4.79 -2.25
N ASP A 25 -17.17 -5.83 -2.58
CA ASP A 25 -16.64 -6.78 -1.61
C ASP A 25 -15.76 -6.08 -0.56
N ALA A 26 -14.88 -5.18 -0.98
CA ALA A 26 -14.05 -4.38 -0.09
C ALA A 26 -14.89 -3.48 0.84
N ILE A 27 -15.90 -2.79 0.31
CA ILE A 27 -16.77 -1.90 1.10
C ILE A 27 -17.59 -2.72 2.11
N ASN A 28 -18.20 -3.81 1.70
CA ASN A 28 -18.96 -4.68 2.58
C ASN A 28 -18.08 -5.25 3.72
N TYR A 29 -16.83 -5.62 3.41
CA TYR A 29 -15.90 -6.05 4.44
C TYR A 29 -15.54 -4.92 5.42
N ILE A 30 -15.30 -3.70 4.94
CA ILE A 30 -15.04 -2.54 5.81
C ILE A 30 -16.24 -2.28 6.73
N LEU A 31 -17.45 -2.38 6.21
CA LEU A 31 -18.70 -2.10 6.93
C LEU A 31 -19.24 -3.28 7.74
N ARG A 32 -18.61 -4.47 7.70
CA ARG A 32 -19.13 -5.72 8.26
C ARG A 32 -19.61 -5.67 9.71
N ASN A 33 -19.00 -4.81 10.52
CA ASN A 33 -19.36 -4.67 11.94
C ASN A 33 -20.43 -3.58 12.19
N SER A 34 -20.86 -2.87 11.16
CA SER A 34 -21.85 -1.79 11.28
C SER A 34 -23.29 -2.26 11.03
N GLY A 35 -23.47 -3.46 10.47
CA GLY A 35 -24.76 -3.97 9.99
C GLY A 35 -25.16 -3.44 8.62
N TYR A 36 -24.42 -2.50 8.03
CA TYR A 36 -24.70 -1.94 6.71
C TYR A 36 -24.05 -2.76 5.60
N VAL A 37 -24.78 -2.88 4.49
CA VAL A 37 -24.32 -3.52 3.25
C VAL A 37 -24.60 -2.62 2.05
N VAL A 38 -23.81 -2.78 1.00
CA VAL A 38 -24.00 -2.06 -0.27
C VAL A 38 -25.28 -2.50 -0.94
N VAL A 39 -26.12 -1.53 -1.35
CA VAL A 39 -27.33 -1.77 -2.14
C VAL A 39 -26.97 -2.18 -3.55
N GLU A 40 -27.53 -3.28 -4.04
CA GLU A 40 -27.26 -3.81 -5.37
C GLU A 40 -27.62 -2.82 -6.47
N GLY A 41 -26.70 -2.64 -7.44
CA GLY A 41 -26.89 -1.73 -8.59
C GLY A 41 -26.84 -0.23 -8.24
N SER A 42 -26.50 0.15 -7.00
CA SER A 42 -26.39 1.55 -6.59
C SER A 42 -25.05 2.20 -6.92
N MET A 43 -24.02 1.40 -7.24
CA MET A 43 -22.67 1.87 -7.38
C MET A 43 -22.44 2.65 -8.67
N GLN A 44 -21.88 3.85 -8.56
CA GLN A 44 -21.50 4.70 -9.68
C GLN A 44 -20.08 5.23 -9.47
N GLN A 45 -19.20 4.97 -10.43
CA GLN A 45 -17.85 5.51 -10.37
C GLN A 45 -17.88 7.03 -10.56
N ARG A 46 -17.19 7.75 -9.68
CA ARG A 46 -17.09 9.21 -9.69
C ARG A 46 -15.68 9.66 -10.02
N ASN A 47 -15.53 10.97 -10.29
CA ASN A 47 -14.21 11.55 -10.51
C ASN A 47 -13.32 11.34 -9.27
N ALA A 48 -12.18 10.72 -9.50
CA ALA A 48 -11.18 10.48 -8.47
C ALA A 48 -10.56 11.79 -7.94
N GLU A 49 -10.53 12.84 -8.76
CA GLU A 49 -10.03 14.16 -8.38
C GLU A 49 -11.13 15.01 -7.75
N ALA A 50 -10.79 15.68 -6.67
CA ALA A 50 -11.58 16.74 -6.09
C ALA A 50 -10.73 18.00 -5.97
N ILE A 51 -11.30 19.14 -6.37
CA ILE A 51 -10.65 20.44 -6.30
C ILE A 51 -11.55 21.36 -5.47
N ALA A 52 -11.01 21.92 -4.40
CA ALA A 52 -11.71 22.88 -3.57
C ALA A 52 -10.96 24.19 -3.49
N LYS A 53 -11.71 25.30 -3.57
CA LYS A 53 -11.19 26.64 -3.26
C LYS A 53 -11.15 26.82 -1.75
N LEU A 54 -9.99 27.17 -1.22
CA LEU A 54 -9.86 27.41 0.22
C LEU A 54 -10.51 28.74 0.61
N PRO A 55 -11.44 28.73 1.60
CA PRO A 55 -12.09 29.93 2.06
C PRO A 55 -11.09 30.97 2.57
N GLY A 56 -11.32 32.24 2.25
CA GLY A 56 -10.46 33.37 2.70
C GLY A 56 -9.15 33.55 1.96
N LEU A 57 -8.76 32.61 1.07
CA LEU A 57 -7.52 32.70 0.31
C LEU A 57 -7.84 32.90 -1.17
N LYS A 58 -7.48 34.11 -1.70
CA LYS A 58 -7.66 34.40 -3.12
C LYS A 58 -6.76 33.53 -3.96
N ASN A 59 -7.37 32.84 -4.96
CA ASN A 59 -6.68 32.02 -5.95
C ASN A 59 -5.92 30.79 -5.38
N LEU A 60 -6.19 30.35 -4.14
CA LEU A 60 -5.63 29.13 -3.61
C LEU A 60 -6.65 28.00 -3.70
N TYR A 61 -6.29 26.98 -4.48
CA TYR A 61 -7.06 25.76 -4.67
C TYR A 61 -6.29 24.59 -4.06
N LYS A 62 -7.00 23.70 -3.41
CA LYS A 62 -6.45 22.39 -3.00
C LYS A 62 -7.06 21.31 -3.88
N LYS A 63 -6.18 20.56 -4.53
CA LYS A 63 -6.53 19.36 -5.30
C LYS A 63 -6.16 18.13 -4.47
N ILE A 64 -7.06 17.18 -4.42
CA ILE A 64 -6.81 15.81 -3.96
C ILE A 64 -7.16 14.84 -5.08
N SER A 65 -6.38 13.78 -5.21
CA SER A 65 -6.69 12.68 -6.10
C SER A 65 -6.64 11.40 -5.29
N ASN A 66 -7.73 10.65 -5.27
CA ASN A 66 -7.77 9.28 -4.80
C ASN A 66 -7.51 8.36 -6.01
N ASP A 67 -7.28 7.07 -5.77
CA ASP A 67 -7.09 6.14 -6.90
C ASP A 67 -8.42 5.81 -7.58
N VAL A 68 -9.44 5.50 -6.79
CA VAL A 68 -10.80 5.21 -7.27
C VAL A 68 -11.81 5.80 -6.30
N VAL A 69 -12.93 6.30 -6.81
CA VAL A 69 -14.06 6.80 -6.00
C VAL A 69 -15.36 6.24 -6.52
N TRP A 70 -16.13 5.67 -5.61
CA TRP A 70 -17.48 5.19 -5.86
C TRP A 70 -18.51 5.97 -5.04
N GLU A 71 -19.58 6.41 -5.68
CA GLU A 71 -20.82 6.82 -5.01
C GLU A 71 -21.74 5.63 -5.01
N LEU A 72 -22.34 5.35 -3.86
CA LEU A 72 -23.16 4.17 -3.66
C LEU A 72 -24.14 4.38 -2.50
N GLU A 73 -25.12 3.51 -2.43
CA GLU A 73 -26.04 3.44 -1.30
C GLU A 73 -25.72 2.25 -0.40
N VAL A 74 -25.85 2.45 0.91
CA VAL A 74 -25.71 1.40 1.93
C VAL A 74 -26.99 1.35 2.77
N THR A 75 -27.37 0.16 3.22
CA THR A 75 -28.56 -0.06 4.05
C THR A 75 -28.32 -1.11 5.13
N ASP A 76 -29.01 -0.98 6.26
CA ASP A 76 -29.16 -1.98 7.32
C ASP A 76 -30.56 -2.64 7.31
N GLY A 77 -31.29 -2.47 6.19
CA GLY A 77 -32.69 -2.85 6.03
C GLY A 77 -33.67 -1.68 6.21
N GLY A 78 -33.19 -0.52 6.65
CA GLY A 78 -33.89 0.75 6.67
C GLY A 78 -33.74 1.56 5.38
N PRO A 79 -34.05 2.86 5.41
CA PRO A 79 -33.82 3.75 4.28
C PRO A 79 -32.33 3.79 3.88
N PRO A 80 -32.00 3.70 2.58
CA PRO A 80 -30.61 3.71 2.15
C PRO A 80 -29.95 5.06 2.40
N VAL A 81 -28.63 5.03 2.65
CA VAL A 81 -27.79 6.20 2.84
C VAL A 81 -26.76 6.25 1.70
N THR A 82 -26.74 7.36 0.97
CA THR A 82 -25.72 7.59 -0.07
C THR A 82 -24.39 7.96 0.58
N ILE A 83 -23.29 7.30 0.18
CA ILE A 83 -21.94 7.58 0.62
C ILE A 83 -20.96 7.66 -0.57
N LEU A 84 -19.80 8.26 -0.35
CA LEU A 84 -18.64 8.20 -1.26
C LEU A 84 -17.57 7.29 -0.66
N ALA A 85 -17.24 6.18 -1.28
CA ALA A 85 -16.09 5.36 -0.93
C ALA A 85 -14.87 5.84 -1.74
N ALA A 86 -13.86 6.34 -1.05
CA ALA A 86 -12.65 6.91 -1.65
C ALA A 86 -11.45 6.00 -1.35
N PHE A 87 -11.01 5.25 -2.36
CA PHE A 87 -9.93 4.27 -2.26
C PHE A 87 -8.56 4.88 -2.51
N GLU A 88 -7.61 4.50 -1.67
CA GLU A 88 -6.17 4.70 -1.82
C GLU A 88 -5.50 3.34 -1.83
N ASN A 89 -4.94 2.96 -2.97
CA ASN A 89 -4.23 1.70 -3.13
C ASN A 89 -2.75 1.91 -2.82
N GLN A 90 -2.19 1.07 -1.96
CA GLN A 90 -0.81 1.20 -1.53
C GLN A 90 -0.05 -0.09 -1.81
N SER A 91 1.09 0.03 -2.45
CA SER A 91 2.08 -1.05 -2.63
C SER A 91 3.21 -0.97 -1.60
N TYR A 92 3.33 0.17 -0.89
CA TYR A 92 4.28 0.39 0.19
C TYR A 92 3.58 0.84 1.46
N PRO A 93 4.12 0.49 2.65
CA PRO A 93 3.57 0.95 3.91
C PRO A 93 3.66 2.48 4.03
N SER A 94 2.61 3.10 4.57
CA SER A 94 2.57 4.54 4.80
C SER A 94 1.96 4.86 6.16
N CYS A 95 2.73 5.53 7.01
CA CYS A 95 2.27 5.89 8.36
C CYS A 95 1.26 7.05 8.37
N ILE A 96 1.11 7.80 7.27
CA ILE A 96 0.28 9.01 7.23
C ILE A 96 -1.12 8.81 6.60
N MET A 97 -1.56 7.58 6.40
CA MET A 97 -2.84 7.31 5.72
C MET A 97 -4.06 7.91 6.43
N PRO A 98 -4.18 7.92 7.78
CA PRO A 98 -5.27 8.63 8.44
C PRO A 98 -5.31 10.14 8.15
N VAL A 99 -4.13 10.77 8.02
CA VAL A 99 -4.02 12.19 7.65
C VAL A 99 -4.45 12.41 6.18
N ARG A 100 -4.06 11.51 5.27
CA ARG A 100 -4.50 11.57 3.87
C ARG A 100 -6.01 11.35 3.74
N GLY A 101 -6.59 10.42 4.50
CA GLY A 101 -8.04 10.19 4.56
C GLY A 101 -8.80 11.42 5.05
N LEU A 102 -8.32 12.07 6.12
CA LEU A 102 -8.89 13.32 6.62
C LEU A 102 -8.82 14.44 5.57
N LEU A 103 -7.67 14.59 4.92
CA LEU A 103 -7.49 15.58 3.85
C LEU A 103 -8.45 15.32 2.69
N SER A 104 -8.57 14.07 2.22
CA SER A 104 -9.49 13.67 1.16
C SER A 104 -10.93 14.02 1.52
N THR A 105 -11.37 13.65 2.72
CA THR A 105 -12.71 13.96 3.24
C THR A 105 -12.95 15.46 3.28
N THR A 106 -12.01 16.24 3.83
CA THR A 106 -12.13 17.70 3.96
C THR A 106 -12.23 18.38 2.59
N VAL A 107 -11.37 18.02 1.64
CA VAL A 107 -11.39 18.64 0.30
C VAL A 107 -12.69 18.32 -0.44
N ARG A 108 -13.22 17.08 -0.30
CA ARG A 108 -14.51 16.69 -0.90
C ARG A 108 -15.68 17.44 -0.28
N MET A 109 -15.69 17.63 1.04
CA MET A 109 -16.72 18.44 1.71
C MET A 109 -16.67 19.92 1.27
N LEU A 110 -15.47 20.48 1.09
CA LEU A 110 -15.32 21.84 0.58
C LEU A 110 -15.75 21.96 -0.89
N ALA A 111 -15.48 20.95 -1.72
CA ALA A 111 -15.95 20.92 -3.10
C ALA A 111 -17.49 20.84 -3.14
N TRP A 112 -18.10 19.95 -2.36
CA TRP A 112 -19.55 19.86 -2.20
C TRP A 112 -20.16 21.20 -1.79
N ARG A 113 -19.58 21.88 -0.77
CA ARG A 113 -20.07 23.19 -0.35
C ARG A 113 -20.01 24.22 -1.49
N GLN A 114 -18.96 24.22 -2.30
CA GLN A 114 -18.85 25.14 -3.43
C GLN A 114 -19.90 24.85 -4.51
N GLU A 115 -20.07 23.59 -4.88
CA GLU A 115 -21.07 23.14 -5.86
C GLU A 115 -22.49 23.48 -5.40
N THR A 116 -22.82 23.19 -4.14
CA THR A 116 -24.11 23.51 -3.50
C THR A 116 -24.36 25.02 -3.51
N LYS A 117 -23.35 25.81 -3.16
CA LYS A 117 -23.42 27.28 -3.20
C LYS A 117 -23.71 27.80 -4.59
N ASP A 118 -23.04 27.29 -5.61
CA ASP A 118 -23.21 27.72 -6.99
C ASP A 118 -24.59 27.30 -7.53
N MET A 119 -25.06 26.10 -7.16
CA MET A 119 -26.40 25.63 -7.46
C MET A 119 -27.48 26.56 -6.84
N HIS A 120 -27.42 26.84 -5.54
CA HIS A 120 -28.38 27.71 -4.86
C HIS A 120 -28.34 29.14 -5.37
N LYS A 121 -27.16 29.67 -5.72
CA LYS A 121 -27.04 30.98 -6.38
C LYS A 121 -27.75 31.02 -7.73
N ALA A 122 -27.54 30.00 -8.56
CA ALA A 122 -28.18 29.91 -9.88
C ALA A 122 -29.72 29.83 -9.78
N ARG A 123 -30.23 29.24 -8.70
CA ARG A 123 -31.68 29.10 -8.41
C ARG A 123 -32.25 30.26 -7.60
N HIS A 124 -31.42 31.24 -7.17
CA HIS A 124 -31.83 32.35 -6.30
C HIS A 124 -32.45 31.91 -4.95
N GLU A 125 -31.95 30.82 -4.38
CA GLU A 125 -32.50 30.19 -3.16
C GLU A 125 -31.90 30.77 -1.86
N LEU A 126 -30.71 31.39 -1.91
CA LEU A 126 -30.03 32.00 -0.75
C LEU A 126 -30.66 33.35 -0.40
N ARG A 127 -31.56 33.35 0.60
CA ARG A 127 -32.38 34.53 0.95
C ARG A 127 -31.77 35.38 2.06
N THR A 128 -31.22 34.72 3.11
CA THR A 128 -30.66 35.38 4.29
C THR A 128 -29.18 35.76 4.08
N GLU A 129 -28.64 36.69 4.89
CA GLU A 129 -27.19 36.96 4.88
C GLU A 129 -26.36 35.77 5.28
N GLN A 130 -26.85 34.97 6.25
CA GLN A 130 -26.18 33.75 6.68
C GLN A 130 -26.09 32.72 5.55
N GLU A 131 -27.19 32.43 4.87
CA GLU A 131 -27.22 31.52 3.73
C GLU A 131 -26.28 31.96 2.60
N ARG A 132 -26.20 33.28 2.31
CA ARG A 132 -25.27 33.81 1.32
C ARG A 132 -23.82 33.69 1.76
N PHE A 133 -23.55 33.82 3.05
CA PHE A 133 -22.20 33.68 3.61
C PHE A 133 -21.79 32.18 3.60
N ASP A 134 -22.62 31.31 4.16
CA ASP A 134 -22.35 29.88 4.25
C ASP A 134 -22.42 29.18 2.88
N GLY A 135 -23.34 29.65 2.03
CA GLY A 135 -23.57 29.12 0.69
C GLY A 135 -24.39 27.83 0.67
N VAL A 136 -24.98 27.47 1.80
CA VAL A 136 -25.79 26.25 1.99
C VAL A 136 -27.07 26.61 2.74
N LEU A 137 -28.13 25.81 2.54
CA LEU A 137 -29.35 25.87 3.31
C LEU A 137 -29.25 24.94 4.52
N LYS A 138 -30.15 25.14 5.49
CA LYS A 138 -30.17 24.32 6.73
C LYS A 138 -30.40 22.82 6.46
N GLU A 139 -31.11 22.51 5.40
CA GLU A 139 -31.49 21.16 4.99
C GLU A 139 -30.38 20.43 4.20
N ASP A 140 -29.43 21.17 3.63
CA ASP A 140 -28.34 20.58 2.86
C ASP A 140 -27.48 19.69 3.74
N ARG A 141 -27.10 18.56 3.19
CA ARG A 141 -26.23 17.57 3.85
C ARG A 141 -25.12 17.15 2.90
N PRO A 142 -23.84 17.22 3.32
CA PRO A 142 -22.77 16.66 2.54
C PRO A 142 -22.88 15.15 2.46
N THR A 143 -22.58 14.59 1.31
CA THR A 143 -22.45 13.13 1.18
C THR A 143 -21.28 12.66 2.05
N PRO A 144 -21.49 11.72 2.99
CA PRO A 144 -20.44 11.16 3.81
C PRO A 144 -19.34 10.52 2.96
N VAL A 145 -18.10 10.69 3.36
CA VAL A 145 -16.93 10.10 2.68
C VAL A 145 -16.36 8.98 3.55
N LEU A 146 -16.27 7.78 2.99
CA LEU A 146 -15.60 6.62 3.57
C LEU A 146 -14.18 6.55 2.97
N PRO A 147 -13.14 7.06 3.63
CA PRO A 147 -11.78 6.85 3.18
C PRO A 147 -11.39 5.40 3.41
N ALA A 148 -10.83 4.73 2.42
CA ALA A 148 -10.41 3.34 2.49
C ALA A 148 -9.00 3.18 1.93
N THR A 149 -8.14 2.50 2.67
CA THR A 149 -6.78 2.17 2.25
C THR A 149 -6.67 0.68 2.02
N ILE A 150 -6.33 0.28 0.80
CA ILE A 150 -6.08 -1.11 0.44
C ILE A 150 -4.58 -1.30 0.24
N TYR A 151 -3.98 -2.14 1.06
CA TYR A 151 -2.55 -2.40 0.99
C TYR A 151 -2.28 -3.77 0.37
N PHE A 152 -1.55 -3.74 -0.75
CA PHE A 152 -1.20 -4.91 -1.57
C PHE A 152 0.27 -5.34 -1.41
N GLY A 153 1.04 -4.69 -0.52
CA GLY A 153 2.46 -4.98 -0.34
C GLY A 153 2.72 -6.24 0.47
N GLN A 154 3.98 -6.68 0.45
CA GLN A 154 4.45 -7.90 1.12
C GLN A 154 4.94 -7.67 2.56
N GLU A 155 5.28 -6.42 2.91
CA GLU A 155 5.71 -6.06 4.26
C GLU A 155 4.51 -5.89 5.19
N SER A 156 4.69 -6.11 6.49
CA SER A 156 3.66 -5.78 7.47
C SER A 156 3.43 -4.27 7.55
N TRP A 157 2.17 -3.87 7.73
CA TRP A 157 1.82 -2.46 7.81
C TRP A 157 2.20 -1.85 9.15
N PRO A 158 3.13 -0.88 9.21
CA PRO A 158 3.61 -0.30 10.47
C PRO A 158 2.73 0.85 10.98
N GLY A 159 1.82 1.37 10.15
CA GLY A 159 1.01 2.55 10.43
C GLY A 159 -0.12 2.29 11.42
N LYS A 160 -0.59 3.36 12.05
CA LYS A 160 -1.79 3.31 12.89
C LYS A 160 -3.05 3.39 12.04
N PRO A 161 -4.13 2.66 12.38
CA PRO A 161 -5.35 2.63 11.58
C PRO A 161 -6.23 3.87 11.76
N ARG A 162 -5.93 4.73 12.72
CA ARG A 162 -6.71 5.93 13.06
C ARG A 162 -5.80 7.11 13.40
N LEU A 163 -6.30 8.33 13.14
CA LEU A 163 -5.57 9.57 13.42
C LEU A 163 -5.22 9.71 14.91
N HIS A 164 -6.15 9.40 15.82
CA HIS A 164 -5.88 9.43 17.27
C HIS A 164 -4.74 8.48 17.67
N GLY A 165 -4.53 7.37 16.96
CA GLY A 165 -3.42 6.46 17.19
C GLY A 165 -2.04 7.02 16.81
N MET A 166 -2.01 8.08 15.99
CA MET A 166 -0.79 8.79 15.59
C MET A 166 -0.44 9.95 16.52
N GLN A 167 -1.35 10.32 17.43
CA GLN A 167 -1.21 11.45 18.34
C GLN A 167 -0.98 10.94 19.75
N ASP A 168 -0.11 11.63 20.49
CA ASP A 168 0.06 11.40 21.93
C ASP A 168 -1.07 12.10 22.69
N LEU A 169 -2.28 11.53 22.60
CA LEU A 169 -3.50 12.13 23.11
C LEU A 169 -4.08 11.28 24.25
N PRO A 170 -4.14 11.82 25.47
CA PRO A 170 -4.79 11.16 26.60
C PRO A 170 -6.25 10.80 26.29
N GLU A 171 -6.70 9.64 26.76
CA GLU A 171 -8.03 9.11 26.44
C GLU A 171 -9.16 10.10 26.79
N GLY A 172 -9.07 10.76 27.93
CA GLY A 172 -10.05 11.76 28.38
C GLY A 172 -10.17 12.99 27.47
N LEU A 173 -9.20 13.23 26.58
CA LEU A 173 -9.23 14.33 25.63
C LEU A 173 -9.70 13.93 24.21
N ARG A 174 -9.73 12.65 23.88
CA ARG A 174 -10.00 12.17 22.53
C ARG A 174 -11.30 12.70 21.93
N ASN A 175 -12.36 12.83 22.73
CA ASN A 175 -13.65 13.34 22.28
C ASN A 175 -13.65 14.82 21.88
N HIS A 176 -12.59 15.56 22.19
CA HIS A 176 -12.44 16.98 21.83
C HIS A 176 -11.62 17.22 20.57
N PHE A 177 -11.08 16.16 19.97
CA PHE A 177 -10.23 16.23 18.78
C PHE A 177 -10.79 15.37 17.64
N ALA A 178 -10.56 15.81 16.41
CA ALA A 178 -10.98 15.07 15.24
C ALA A 178 -10.24 13.73 15.14
N ASP A 179 -10.97 12.66 14.86
CA ASP A 179 -10.42 11.36 14.51
C ASP A 179 -10.85 10.97 13.09
N CYS A 180 -9.97 10.27 12.39
CA CYS A 180 -10.24 9.76 11.06
C CYS A 180 -9.67 8.33 10.94
N PRO A 181 -10.50 7.33 10.67
CA PRO A 181 -10.01 6.00 10.34
C PRO A 181 -9.43 5.99 8.93
N SER A 182 -8.40 5.18 8.69
CA SER A 182 -7.94 4.86 7.33
C SER A 182 -8.76 3.74 6.68
N ASN A 183 -9.59 3.03 7.46
CA ASN A 183 -10.29 1.81 7.03
C ASN A 183 -9.35 0.89 6.26
N LEU A 184 -8.22 0.58 6.89
CA LEU A 184 -7.12 -0.16 6.30
C LEU A 184 -7.49 -1.64 6.11
N LEU A 185 -7.32 -2.13 4.89
CA LEU A 185 -7.25 -3.54 4.56
C LEU A 185 -5.81 -3.86 4.16
N SER A 186 -5.07 -4.50 5.06
CA SER A 186 -3.73 -5.01 4.80
C SER A 186 -3.81 -6.51 4.63
N PHE A 187 -3.77 -7.01 3.39
CA PHE A 187 -3.92 -8.45 3.15
C PHE A 187 -2.81 -9.26 3.82
N ARG A 188 -1.60 -8.73 3.86
CA ARG A 188 -0.45 -9.36 4.51
C ARG A 188 -0.67 -9.59 6.01
N ASP A 189 -1.36 -8.65 6.68
CA ASP A 189 -1.57 -8.67 8.13
C ASP A 189 -2.90 -9.31 8.54
N MET A 190 -3.78 -9.65 7.59
CA MET A 190 -5.06 -10.31 7.88
C MET A 190 -4.84 -11.68 8.54
N ALA A 191 -5.56 -11.92 9.63
CA ALA A 191 -5.63 -13.26 10.20
C ALA A 191 -6.37 -14.21 9.26
N PRO A 192 -6.07 -15.53 9.27
CA PRO A 192 -6.78 -16.51 8.44
C PRO A 192 -8.31 -16.44 8.57
N ALA A 193 -8.82 -16.28 9.80
CA ALA A 193 -10.26 -16.13 10.05
C ALA A 193 -10.87 -14.87 9.43
N GLU A 194 -10.10 -13.80 9.28
CA GLU A 194 -10.57 -12.55 8.64
C GLU A 194 -10.66 -12.70 7.12
N LEU A 195 -9.76 -13.46 6.51
CA LEU A 195 -9.83 -13.78 5.07
C LEU A 195 -11.10 -14.56 4.73
N GLU A 196 -11.56 -15.43 5.63
CA GLU A 196 -12.81 -16.19 5.46
C GLU A 196 -14.07 -15.30 5.52
N LEU A 197 -13.98 -14.09 6.10
CA LEU A 197 -15.08 -13.13 6.11
C LEU A 197 -15.20 -12.34 4.78
N LEU A 198 -14.17 -12.39 3.92
CA LEU A 198 -14.27 -11.80 2.59
C LEU A 198 -15.26 -12.61 1.74
N PRO A 199 -16.09 -11.97 0.92
CA PRO A 199 -16.97 -12.68 0.00
C PRO A 199 -16.18 -13.57 -0.97
N VAL A 200 -16.76 -14.70 -1.34
CA VAL A 200 -16.18 -15.59 -2.35
C VAL A 200 -16.11 -14.85 -3.68
N GLY A 201 -14.91 -14.68 -4.22
CA GLY A 201 -14.70 -13.92 -5.44
C GLY A 201 -13.25 -13.50 -5.68
N ALA A 202 -13.07 -12.61 -6.65
CA ALA A 202 -11.75 -12.13 -7.06
C ALA A 202 -11.01 -11.43 -5.92
N PHE A 203 -11.71 -10.62 -5.10
CA PHE A 203 -11.10 -9.90 -3.99
C PHE A 203 -10.50 -10.83 -2.93
N ARG A 204 -11.25 -11.89 -2.53
CA ARG A 204 -10.78 -12.91 -1.59
C ARG A 204 -9.61 -13.73 -2.16
N CYS A 205 -9.67 -14.08 -3.45
CA CYS A 205 -8.57 -14.78 -4.12
C CYS A 205 -7.28 -13.96 -4.10
N VAL A 206 -7.36 -12.67 -4.48
CA VAL A 206 -6.22 -11.74 -4.43
C VAL A 206 -5.67 -11.62 -3.00
N ALA A 207 -6.56 -11.45 -2.01
CA ALA A 207 -6.16 -11.35 -0.60
C ALA A 207 -5.40 -12.59 -0.11
N LYS A 208 -5.90 -13.79 -0.42
CA LYS A 208 -5.26 -15.06 -0.06
C LYS A 208 -3.92 -15.27 -0.77
N CYS A 209 -3.83 -14.94 -2.06
CA CYS A 209 -2.57 -15.01 -2.80
C CYS A 209 -1.49 -14.11 -2.18
N ILE A 210 -1.84 -12.88 -1.80
CA ILE A 210 -0.90 -11.94 -1.15
C ILE A 210 -0.56 -12.40 0.26
N ARG A 211 -1.54 -12.84 1.04
CA ARG A 211 -1.33 -13.27 2.43
C ARG A 211 -0.39 -14.47 2.52
N TYR A 212 -0.56 -15.42 1.64
CA TYR A 212 0.17 -16.69 1.66
C TYR A 212 1.26 -16.80 0.59
N ALA A 213 1.71 -15.67 0.03
CA ALA A 213 2.76 -15.66 -1.00
C ALA A 213 4.04 -16.41 -0.58
N ASP A 214 4.45 -16.27 0.70
CA ASP A 214 5.62 -16.95 1.28
C ASP A 214 5.30 -18.31 1.92
N GLU A 215 4.05 -18.77 1.83
CA GLU A 215 3.57 -20.01 2.45
C GLU A 215 2.96 -20.97 1.39
N PRO A 216 3.76 -21.50 0.45
CA PRO A 216 3.25 -22.23 -0.72
C PRO A 216 2.42 -23.45 -0.37
N THR A 217 2.70 -24.11 0.75
CA THR A 217 1.91 -25.28 1.21
C THR A 217 0.50 -24.84 1.65
N VAL A 218 0.39 -23.71 2.35
CA VAL A 218 -0.91 -23.15 2.79
C VAL A 218 -1.68 -22.67 1.57
N LEU A 219 -1.03 -21.92 0.68
CA LEU A 219 -1.67 -21.42 -0.54
C LEU A 219 -2.17 -22.56 -1.43
N ARG A 220 -1.45 -23.67 -1.48
CA ARG A 220 -1.90 -24.88 -2.18
C ARG A 220 -3.17 -25.44 -1.55
N HIS A 221 -3.22 -25.53 -0.23
CA HIS A 221 -4.42 -26.00 0.47
C HIS A 221 -5.62 -25.08 0.17
N GLU A 222 -5.42 -23.77 0.25
CA GLU A 222 -6.43 -22.78 -0.09
C GLU A 222 -6.91 -22.91 -1.54
N TRP A 223 -5.98 -23.15 -2.47
CA TRP A 223 -6.32 -23.37 -3.88
C TRP A 223 -7.25 -24.57 -4.07
N ASP A 224 -7.02 -25.65 -3.35
CA ASP A 224 -7.80 -26.88 -3.45
C ASP A 224 -9.15 -26.79 -2.71
N THR A 225 -9.28 -25.91 -1.71
CA THR A 225 -10.44 -25.90 -0.80
C THR A 225 -11.30 -24.65 -0.87
N ASP A 226 -10.71 -23.45 -1.18
CA ASP A 226 -11.47 -22.21 -1.24
C ASP A 226 -12.14 -22.01 -2.61
N PRO A 227 -13.47 -21.82 -2.65
CA PRO A 227 -14.21 -21.68 -3.89
C PRO A 227 -13.82 -20.46 -4.74
N SER A 228 -13.17 -19.44 -4.16
CA SER A 228 -12.71 -18.27 -4.92
C SER A 228 -11.69 -18.66 -5.99
N PHE A 229 -10.85 -19.65 -5.75
CA PHE A 229 -9.87 -20.12 -6.73
C PHE A 229 -10.49 -20.85 -7.93
N SER A 230 -11.68 -21.43 -7.76
CA SER A 230 -12.42 -22.02 -8.89
C SER A 230 -12.90 -20.99 -9.91
N LEU A 231 -12.95 -19.71 -9.51
CA LEU A 231 -13.40 -18.60 -10.35
C LEU A 231 -12.26 -17.92 -11.14
N VAL A 232 -11.01 -18.39 -11.03
CA VAL A 232 -9.83 -17.76 -11.64
C VAL A 232 -10.01 -17.50 -13.14
N ASP A 233 -10.65 -18.41 -13.88
CA ASP A 233 -10.86 -18.26 -15.34
C ASP A 233 -11.86 -17.13 -15.69
N THR A 234 -12.64 -16.67 -14.72
CA THR A 234 -13.65 -15.61 -14.89
C THR A 234 -13.30 -14.31 -14.17
N MET A 235 -12.14 -14.28 -13.49
CA MET A 235 -11.69 -13.10 -12.75
C MET A 235 -11.36 -11.93 -13.68
N PRO A 236 -11.53 -10.69 -13.21
CA PRO A 236 -11.00 -9.52 -13.91
C PRO A 236 -9.50 -9.67 -14.18
N GLU A 237 -9.06 -9.28 -15.38
CA GLU A 237 -7.64 -9.30 -15.76
C GLU A 237 -6.75 -8.57 -14.74
N ALA A 238 -7.26 -7.46 -14.20
CA ALA A 238 -6.58 -6.70 -13.16
C ALA A 238 -6.32 -7.50 -11.87
N ALA A 239 -7.18 -8.46 -11.51
CA ALA A 239 -6.95 -9.33 -10.37
C ALA A 239 -5.76 -10.27 -10.61
N LEU A 240 -5.66 -10.81 -11.83
CA LEU A 240 -4.55 -11.67 -12.25
C LEU A 240 -3.23 -10.88 -12.29
N ASP A 241 -3.28 -9.61 -12.77
CA ASP A 241 -2.13 -8.70 -12.76
C ASP A 241 -1.64 -8.41 -11.35
N VAL A 242 -2.56 -8.08 -10.43
CA VAL A 242 -2.21 -7.78 -9.03
C VAL A 242 -1.58 -9.00 -8.37
N VAL A 243 -2.14 -10.20 -8.55
CA VAL A 243 -1.55 -11.43 -8.01
C VAL A 243 -0.17 -11.69 -8.59
N SER A 244 0.01 -11.50 -9.91
CA SER A 244 1.29 -11.69 -10.57
C SER A 244 2.36 -10.73 -10.05
N ILE A 245 2.02 -9.45 -9.85
CA ILE A 245 2.99 -8.43 -9.43
C ILE A 245 3.23 -8.48 -7.91
N ALA A 246 2.18 -8.64 -7.11
CA ALA A 246 2.26 -8.58 -5.65
C ALA A 246 2.75 -9.88 -5.01
N ALA A 247 2.28 -11.02 -5.50
CA ALA A 247 2.61 -12.33 -4.95
C ALA A 247 3.61 -13.12 -5.80
N GLY A 248 4.02 -12.60 -6.96
CA GLY A 248 4.92 -13.30 -7.88
C GLY A 248 4.28 -14.51 -8.59
N ILE A 249 2.95 -14.61 -8.61
CA ILE A 249 2.20 -15.78 -9.03
C ILE A 249 1.45 -15.50 -10.33
N ASP A 250 1.88 -16.05 -11.45
CA ASP A 250 1.19 -15.88 -12.73
C ASP A 250 0.09 -16.94 -12.94
N LEU A 251 -1.12 -16.60 -12.55
CA LEU A 251 -2.29 -17.48 -12.68
C LEU A 251 -2.68 -17.79 -14.15
N ARG A 252 -2.18 -17.01 -15.13
CA ARG A 252 -2.45 -17.22 -16.58
C ARG A 252 -1.66 -18.37 -17.19
N LYS A 253 -0.50 -18.70 -16.62
CA LYS A 253 0.34 -19.81 -17.09
C LYS A 253 -0.24 -21.18 -16.77
N THR A 254 -1.37 -21.23 -16.09
CA THR A 254 -2.13 -22.46 -15.90
C THR A 254 -2.77 -22.83 -17.25
N ASN A 255 -2.30 -23.93 -17.88
CA ASN A 255 -2.72 -24.38 -19.19
C ASN A 255 -4.26 -24.49 -19.30
N LYS A 256 -4.84 -23.77 -20.30
CA LYS A 256 -6.28 -23.77 -20.59
C LYS A 256 -6.82 -25.15 -21.03
N GLU A 257 -5.93 -26.09 -21.42
CA GLU A 257 -6.32 -27.37 -22.00
C GLU A 257 -6.55 -28.50 -21.00
N ASP A 258 -6.19 -28.31 -19.72
CA ASP A 258 -6.27 -29.37 -18.72
C ASP A 258 -6.95 -28.87 -17.43
N ASN A 259 -8.26 -29.04 -17.41
CA ASN A 259 -9.19 -28.53 -16.40
C ASN A 259 -9.07 -29.24 -15.03
N THR A 260 -7.97 -29.96 -14.75
CA THR A 260 -7.74 -30.58 -13.44
C THR A 260 -6.84 -29.69 -12.58
N MET A 261 -7.34 -29.29 -11.41
CA MET A 261 -6.63 -28.53 -10.37
C MET A 261 -5.21 -29.06 -10.09
N LYS A 262 -5.00 -30.35 -10.15
CA LYS A 262 -3.69 -30.99 -9.93
C LYS A 262 -2.61 -30.53 -10.91
N LYS A 263 -2.96 -30.26 -12.17
CA LYS A 263 -1.98 -29.84 -13.19
C LYS A 263 -1.70 -28.33 -13.12
N LYS A 264 -2.72 -27.54 -12.75
CA LYS A 264 -2.55 -26.11 -12.41
C LYS A 264 -1.57 -25.95 -11.24
N MET A 265 -1.67 -26.78 -10.19
CA MET A 265 -0.78 -26.76 -9.03
C MET A 265 0.66 -27.21 -9.34
N SER A 266 0.87 -28.16 -10.25
CA SER A 266 2.24 -28.56 -10.63
C SER A 266 2.97 -27.44 -11.40
N THR A 267 2.25 -26.62 -12.13
CA THR A 267 2.79 -25.42 -12.79
C THR A 267 3.10 -24.33 -11.74
N PHE A 268 2.25 -24.19 -10.74
CA PHE A 268 2.42 -23.29 -9.60
C PHE A 268 3.68 -23.66 -8.78
N GLU A 269 3.86 -24.94 -8.44
CA GLU A 269 5.07 -25.43 -7.77
C GLU A 269 6.36 -25.19 -8.59
N LYS A 270 6.28 -25.30 -9.91
CA LYS A 270 7.41 -25.01 -10.80
C LYS A 270 7.74 -23.51 -10.81
N VAL A 271 6.72 -22.65 -10.88
CA VAL A 271 6.90 -21.18 -10.84
C VAL A 271 7.52 -20.77 -9.52
N PHE A 272 7.00 -21.21 -8.39
CA PHE A 272 7.59 -20.93 -7.07
C PHE A 272 9.03 -21.45 -6.93
N ARG A 273 9.31 -22.63 -7.46
CA ARG A 273 10.67 -23.19 -7.41
C ARG A 273 11.65 -22.43 -8.31
N GLU A 274 11.21 -21.93 -9.45
CA GLU A 274 12.03 -21.13 -10.37
C GLU A 274 12.25 -19.73 -9.82
N GLU A 275 11.22 -19.09 -9.25
CA GLU A 275 11.32 -17.77 -8.63
C GLU A 275 12.18 -17.78 -7.38
N GLY A 276 11.98 -18.72 -6.45
CA GLY A 276 12.86 -18.90 -5.28
C GLY A 276 14.32 -19.20 -5.66
N ARG A 277 14.54 -19.88 -6.82
CA ARG A 277 15.90 -20.11 -7.34
C ARG A 277 16.48 -18.84 -7.97
N MET A 278 15.67 -17.99 -8.59
CA MET A 278 16.10 -16.73 -9.16
C MET A 278 16.39 -15.69 -8.07
N GLU A 279 15.52 -15.57 -7.07
CA GLU A 279 15.73 -14.71 -5.90
C GLU A 279 17.00 -15.10 -5.13
N GLY A 280 17.16 -16.38 -4.77
CA GLY A 280 18.37 -16.87 -4.09
C GLY A 280 19.66 -16.70 -4.94
N ARG A 281 19.55 -16.66 -6.27
CA ARG A 281 20.68 -16.41 -7.16
C ARG A 281 21.03 -14.92 -7.24
N GLU A 282 20.01 -14.05 -7.13
CA GLU A 282 20.20 -12.59 -7.15
C GLU A 282 20.69 -12.11 -5.78
N GLU A 283 20.15 -12.63 -4.68
CA GLU A 283 20.68 -12.41 -3.32
C GLU A 283 22.13 -12.87 -3.18
N GLY A 284 22.46 -14.10 -3.58
CA GLY A 284 23.82 -14.62 -3.52
C GLY A 284 24.81 -13.85 -4.43
N ARG A 285 24.32 -13.27 -5.53
CA ARG A 285 25.15 -12.41 -6.40
C ARG A 285 25.41 -11.04 -5.76
N GLU A 286 24.40 -10.47 -5.09
CA GLU A 286 24.55 -9.18 -4.40
C GLU A 286 25.40 -9.33 -3.15
N GLU A 287 25.19 -10.38 -2.35
CA GLU A 287 26.08 -10.72 -1.22
C GLU A 287 27.52 -10.92 -1.66
N GLY A 288 27.75 -11.69 -2.73
CA GLY A 288 29.07 -11.89 -3.30
C GLY A 288 29.72 -10.63 -3.85
N ARG A 289 28.92 -9.69 -4.39
CA ARG A 289 29.39 -8.36 -4.82
C ARG A 289 29.85 -7.52 -3.64
N VAL A 290 29.02 -7.43 -2.60
CA VAL A 290 29.32 -6.68 -1.37
C VAL A 290 30.53 -7.26 -0.66
N GLU A 291 30.61 -8.59 -0.52
CA GLU A 291 31.76 -9.26 0.07
C GLU A 291 33.08 -9.03 -0.76
N GLY A 292 32.94 -9.04 -2.08
CA GLY A 292 34.03 -8.75 -2.99
C GLY A 292 34.54 -7.31 -2.89
N GLU A 293 33.63 -6.34 -2.75
CA GLU A 293 33.97 -4.92 -2.54
C GLU A 293 34.69 -4.72 -1.19
N VAL A 294 34.18 -5.30 -0.11
CA VAL A 294 34.82 -5.23 1.22
C VAL A 294 36.24 -5.82 1.19
N LYS A 295 36.38 -7.03 0.64
CA LYS A 295 37.70 -7.66 0.48
C LYS A 295 38.68 -6.85 -0.42
N GLY A 296 38.13 -6.18 -1.44
CA GLY A 296 38.88 -5.28 -2.31
C GLY A 296 39.39 -4.05 -1.56
N ILE A 297 38.56 -3.43 -0.75
CA ILE A 297 38.94 -2.29 0.10
C ILE A 297 39.99 -2.72 1.14
N GLU A 298 39.77 -3.81 1.85
CA GLU A 298 40.74 -4.35 2.82
C GLU A 298 42.13 -4.60 2.18
N LYS A 299 42.14 -5.21 1.02
CA LYS A 299 43.38 -5.47 0.28
C LYS A 299 44.10 -4.16 -0.11
N THR A 300 43.34 -3.16 -0.49
CA THR A 300 43.87 -1.84 -0.87
C THR A 300 44.50 -1.15 0.35
N ILE A 301 43.83 -1.18 1.50
CA ILE A 301 44.38 -0.62 2.75
C ILE A 301 45.66 -1.34 3.17
N ARG A 302 45.67 -2.67 3.17
CA ARG A 302 46.87 -3.45 3.52
C ARG A 302 48.01 -3.15 2.59
N ASN A 303 47.80 -3.11 1.30
CA ASN A 303 48.84 -2.76 0.31
C ASN A 303 49.36 -1.32 0.49
N PHE A 304 48.48 -0.39 0.90
CA PHE A 304 48.87 0.98 1.21
C PHE A 304 49.82 1.01 2.41
N ILE A 305 49.44 0.37 3.52
CA ILE A 305 50.25 0.28 4.74
C ILE A 305 51.64 -0.34 4.43
N GLU A 306 51.67 -1.46 3.70
CA GLU A 306 52.92 -2.15 3.35
C GLU A 306 53.84 -1.26 2.50
N ARG A 307 53.29 -0.57 1.50
CA ARG A 307 54.06 0.37 0.67
C ARG A 307 54.65 1.53 1.48
N LYS A 308 53.89 2.06 2.46
CA LYS A 308 54.36 3.15 3.32
C LYS A 308 55.46 2.68 4.29
N ARG A 309 55.30 1.49 4.89
CA ARG A 309 56.34 0.86 5.72
C ARG A 309 57.63 0.59 4.94
N ASN A 310 57.54 0.11 3.72
CA ASN A 310 58.69 -0.11 2.84
C ASN A 310 59.39 1.18 2.44
N ARG A 311 58.72 2.34 2.55
CA ARG A 311 59.32 3.68 2.35
C ARG A 311 59.78 4.33 3.65
N HIS A 312 59.84 3.60 4.75
CA HIS A 312 60.24 4.06 6.08
C HIS A 312 59.43 5.25 6.60
N VAL A 313 58.11 5.35 6.25
CA VAL A 313 57.20 6.32 6.81
C VAL A 313 56.86 5.91 8.24
N SER A 314 56.74 6.87 9.17
CA SER A 314 56.40 6.56 10.57
C SER A 314 55.02 5.99 10.72
N GLU A 315 54.77 5.15 11.74
CA GLU A 315 53.47 4.56 12.02
C GLU A 315 52.41 5.64 12.34
N GLU A 316 52.81 6.75 12.98
CA GLU A 316 51.90 7.88 13.25
C GLU A 316 51.44 8.53 11.93
N GLN A 317 52.33 8.75 10.98
CA GLN A 317 51.95 9.31 9.67
C GLN A 317 51.08 8.35 8.87
N ILE A 318 51.37 7.04 8.91
CA ILE A 318 50.53 6.03 8.25
C ILE A 318 49.13 6.04 8.87
N HIS A 319 49.01 6.14 10.19
CA HIS A 319 47.72 6.21 10.89
C HIS A 319 46.93 7.47 10.49
N GLU A 320 47.53 8.65 10.45
CA GLU A 320 46.89 9.89 10.01
C GLU A 320 46.38 9.80 8.56
N GLU A 321 47.19 9.26 7.65
CA GLU A 321 46.81 9.09 6.25
C GLU A 321 45.66 8.08 6.10
N LEU A 322 45.56 7.03 6.92
CA LEU A 322 44.45 6.09 6.93
C LEU A 322 43.12 6.76 7.35
N LEU A 323 43.20 7.68 8.32
CA LEU A 323 42.02 8.45 8.72
C LEU A 323 41.58 9.41 7.61
N LEU A 324 42.51 10.10 6.94
CA LEU A 324 42.21 11.12 5.95
C LEU A 324 41.84 10.55 4.58
N ASP A 325 42.63 9.60 4.07
CA ASP A 325 42.50 9.11 2.67
C ASP A 325 41.42 8.01 2.54
N PHE A 326 41.24 7.20 3.58
CA PHE A 326 40.28 6.09 3.57
C PHE A 326 39.04 6.34 4.45
N GLY A 327 38.98 7.45 5.19
CA GLY A 327 37.87 7.80 6.04
C GLY A 327 37.64 6.79 7.19
N LEU A 328 38.68 6.08 7.63
CA LEU A 328 38.61 5.12 8.72
C LEU A 328 38.51 5.84 10.08
N ASP A 329 37.83 5.24 11.03
CA ASP A 329 37.97 5.67 12.41
C ASP A 329 39.27 5.20 13.04
N ALA A 330 39.66 5.80 14.16
CA ALA A 330 40.95 5.52 14.81
C ALA A 330 41.09 4.06 15.30
N ALA A 331 40.01 3.38 15.60
CA ALA A 331 40.01 1.97 16.02
C ALA A 331 40.26 1.05 14.82
N MET A 332 39.54 1.28 13.71
CA MET A 332 39.73 0.55 12.47
C MET A 332 41.14 0.75 11.88
N ALA A 333 41.65 1.98 11.87
CA ALA A 333 42.99 2.26 11.37
C ALA A 333 44.07 1.46 12.16
N ARG A 334 43.95 1.42 13.49
CA ARG A 334 44.85 0.62 14.34
C ARG A 334 44.71 -0.88 14.05
N GLN A 335 43.51 -1.39 13.88
CA GLN A 335 43.27 -2.80 13.57
C GLN A 335 43.94 -3.22 12.26
N TYR A 336 43.92 -2.38 11.21
CA TYR A 336 44.60 -2.66 9.95
C TYR A 336 46.12 -2.57 10.04
N MET A 337 46.64 -1.74 10.94
CA MET A 337 48.06 -1.58 11.17
C MET A 337 48.70 -2.71 12.02
N GLU A 338 47.89 -3.44 12.79
CA GLU A 338 48.37 -4.62 13.51
C GLU A 338 48.86 -5.69 12.53
N PRO A 339 50.04 -6.33 12.82
CA PRO A 339 50.52 -7.40 11.98
C PRO A 339 49.51 -8.54 11.99
N SER A 340 49.01 -8.91 10.80
CA SER A 340 48.18 -10.10 10.67
C SER A 340 48.90 -11.31 11.21
N LEU A 341 48.51 -11.83 12.36
CA LEU A 341 48.92 -13.16 12.79
C LEU A 341 48.43 -14.13 11.73
N ALA A 342 49.35 -14.48 10.83
CA ALA A 342 49.13 -15.50 9.81
C ALA A 342 48.62 -16.75 10.55
N LYS A 343 47.33 -17.13 10.30
CA LYS A 343 46.87 -18.46 10.69
C LYS A 343 47.70 -19.45 9.90
N ALA A 344 48.58 -20.18 10.67
CA ALA A 344 49.29 -21.33 10.18
C ALA A 344 48.33 -22.46 9.78
#